data_e7fca634cf3f4df649d03fb52e8b9571
#
_entry.id   e7fca634cf3f4df649d03fb52e8b9571
#
_cell.length_a   1.000
_cell.length_b   1.000
_cell.length_c   1.000
_cell.angle_alpha   90.00
_cell.angle_beta   90.00
_cell.angle_gamma   90.00
#
_symmetry.space_group_name_H-M   'P 1'
#
loop_
_entity.id
_entity.type
_entity.pdbx_description
1 polymer ?
#
loop_
_entity_poly.entity_id
_entity_poly.type
_entity_poly.pdbx_seq_one_letter_code
_entity_poly.pdbx_strand_id
1 'polypeptide(L)'
;MTAIATKTPLPLAGKSPADGGKPLGANIDYEYFMDCVHCGLCLGSCPTYVETGNENDSPRGRIYLWRAVADGRTELSPEAQGHLNLCLECMACETACPSGVQYHNIIHSFKKDMTRLAPPAPTVTALQRFMLFNLTPFRDRMRLALLPVRILQMVGLGGLVRLAGKLLPKSLRSMQEIVPDLHAHHNLPEFLPAIGPRRAKVGLMLGCAQDAFFPQANLATALVLQHNGCDVVIPKAQGCCGALHAHAGLDKEAAELAKTNCHVFDKALGGLADCDAIINNAGGCGPVIKEYGRMLEGGDCSKEGSLFGKKARDIMEFLVELGPVKPKYPLRLKATYHDACGLAHAQKIRSQPRQVLSLIEGLSLVPLNESEFCCGAAGSYNITQPEMSNTLGERKANNVLDTGAEAVLSGNVGCLLQMIRHIRDRKPNFWVAHPVEALAAAYTGQRPVGLRKNA
;
A
#
# COMPACT_ATOMS: atom_id res chain seq x y z
N MET A 1 -25.36 -48.30 14.33
CA MET A 1 -25.71 -47.35 13.24
C MET A 1 -26.72 -46.37 13.80
N THR A 2 -26.29 -45.27 14.34
CA THR A 2 -27.12 -44.24 14.95
C THR A 2 -27.27 -43.10 13.90
N ALA A 3 -28.50 -42.85 13.53
CA ALA A 3 -28.85 -41.84 12.53
C ALA A 3 -28.43 -40.46 13.01
N ILE A 4 -27.60 -39.80 12.20
CA ILE A 4 -27.25 -38.38 12.38
C ILE A 4 -28.50 -37.56 11.99
N ALA A 5 -29.13 -36.97 13.00
CA ALA A 5 -30.25 -36.06 12.80
C ALA A 5 -29.78 -34.84 12.01
N THR A 6 -30.33 -34.70 10.82
CA THR A 6 -30.22 -33.49 9.99
C THR A 6 -30.85 -32.32 10.75
N LYS A 7 -30.05 -31.50 11.43
CA LYS A 7 -30.52 -30.23 11.99
C LYS A 7 -30.84 -29.30 10.84
N THR A 8 -32.12 -28.91 10.75
CA THR A 8 -32.59 -27.82 9.89
C THR A 8 -31.74 -26.56 10.13
N PRO A 9 -31.26 -25.86 9.09
CA PRO A 9 -30.51 -24.63 9.26
C PRO A 9 -31.33 -23.62 10.06
N LEU A 10 -30.78 -23.06 11.11
CA LEU A 10 -31.38 -21.94 11.84
C LEU A 10 -31.49 -20.75 10.90
N PRO A 11 -32.65 -20.05 10.84
CA PRO A 11 -32.78 -18.88 10.00
C PRO A 11 -31.82 -17.80 10.47
N LEU A 12 -31.05 -17.25 9.52
CA LEU A 12 -30.15 -16.13 9.73
C LEU A 12 -30.96 -14.95 10.32
N ALA A 13 -30.76 -14.66 11.59
CA ALA A 13 -31.31 -13.48 12.26
C ALA A 13 -30.48 -12.23 11.88
N GLY A 14 -30.46 -11.90 10.59
CA GLY A 14 -29.91 -10.66 10.06
C GLY A 14 -31.01 -9.93 9.33
N LYS A 15 -31.28 -8.67 9.69
CA LYS A 15 -32.22 -7.81 8.96
C LYS A 15 -31.87 -7.84 7.48
N SER A 16 -32.85 -8.13 6.63
CA SER A 16 -32.72 -8.07 5.17
C SER A 16 -32.18 -6.69 4.75
N PRO A 17 -31.11 -6.63 3.95
CA PRO A 17 -30.56 -5.35 3.53
C PRO A 17 -31.48 -4.64 2.54
N ALA A 18 -31.33 -3.32 2.43
CA ALA A 18 -32.10 -2.46 1.52
C ALA A 18 -31.86 -2.75 0.02
N ASP A 19 -30.98 -3.69 -0.34
CA ASP A 19 -30.52 -4.01 -1.70
C ASP A 19 -31.00 -5.38 -2.25
N GLY A 20 -32.12 -5.87 -1.79
CA GLY A 20 -32.74 -7.10 -2.32
C GLY A 20 -32.31 -8.40 -1.63
N GLY A 21 -31.72 -8.33 -0.43
CA GLY A 21 -31.66 -9.49 0.49
C GLY A 21 -30.68 -10.60 0.15
N LYS A 22 -29.56 -10.33 -0.58
CA LYS A 22 -28.53 -11.34 -0.80
C LYS A 22 -27.92 -11.80 0.54
N PRO A 23 -27.81 -13.13 0.79
CA PRO A 23 -27.20 -13.64 2.00
C PRO A 23 -25.71 -13.29 2.09
N LEU A 24 -25.15 -13.37 3.30
CA LEU A 24 -23.72 -13.26 3.53
C LEU A 24 -22.96 -14.30 2.70
N GLY A 25 -21.85 -13.89 2.10
CA GLY A 25 -21.06 -14.75 1.23
C GLY A 25 -21.60 -14.94 -0.20
N ALA A 26 -22.75 -14.37 -0.56
CA ALA A 26 -23.31 -14.49 -1.91
C ALA A 26 -22.49 -13.73 -2.98
N ASN A 27 -21.55 -12.89 -2.58
CA ASN A 27 -20.66 -12.15 -3.47
C ASN A 27 -19.32 -12.86 -3.75
N ILE A 28 -19.13 -14.07 -3.22
CA ILE A 28 -17.93 -14.86 -3.47
C ILE A 28 -18.26 -16.03 -4.41
N ASP A 29 -17.37 -16.33 -5.33
CA ASP A 29 -17.35 -17.61 -6.00
C ASP A 29 -16.91 -18.68 -4.99
N TYR A 30 -17.77 -19.64 -4.71
CA TYR A 30 -17.56 -20.65 -3.68
C TYR A 30 -16.33 -21.50 -3.94
N GLU A 31 -15.91 -21.66 -5.19
CA GLU A 31 -14.71 -22.43 -5.56
C GLU A 31 -13.45 -21.90 -4.90
N TYR A 32 -13.34 -20.58 -4.64
CA TYR A 32 -12.21 -20.02 -3.89
C TYR A 32 -12.00 -20.61 -2.50
N PHE A 33 -13.08 -21.06 -1.83
CA PHE A 33 -12.96 -21.76 -0.56
C PHE A 33 -12.44 -23.18 -0.74
N MET A 34 -12.72 -23.81 -1.88
CA MET A 34 -12.37 -25.22 -2.14
C MET A 34 -10.88 -25.41 -2.47
N ASP A 35 -10.22 -24.37 -2.95
CA ASP A 35 -8.77 -24.39 -3.20
C ASP A 35 -7.94 -24.63 -1.95
N CYS A 36 -8.50 -24.38 -0.75
CA CYS A 36 -7.80 -24.50 0.51
C CYS A 36 -7.86 -25.93 1.07
N VAL A 37 -6.73 -26.64 1.05
CA VAL A 37 -6.59 -28.00 1.63
C VAL A 37 -6.18 -28.00 3.11
N HIS A 38 -6.20 -26.85 3.78
CA HIS A 38 -5.89 -26.65 5.21
C HIS A 38 -4.51 -27.18 5.67
N CYS A 39 -3.51 -27.26 4.79
CA CYS A 39 -2.17 -27.81 5.10
C CYS A 39 -1.35 -27.00 6.12
N GLY A 40 -1.66 -25.71 6.31
CA GLY A 40 -1.00 -24.85 7.30
C GLY A 40 0.29 -24.16 6.85
N LEU A 41 0.76 -24.34 5.60
CA LEU A 41 1.99 -23.70 5.12
C LEU A 41 1.92 -22.15 5.12
N CYS A 42 0.72 -21.58 5.12
CA CYS A 42 0.50 -20.12 5.21
C CYS A 42 0.67 -19.56 6.64
N LEU A 43 0.72 -20.39 7.67
CA LEU A 43 0.73 -19.94 9.07
C LEU A 43 1.96 -19.10 9.40
N GLY A 44 3.15 -19.59 9.06
CA GLY A 44 4.41 -18.89 9.33
C GLY A 44 4.60 -17.57 8.57
N SER A 45 3.87 -17.38 7.47
CA SER A 45 3.90 -16.13 6.69
C SER A 45 2.86 -15.10 7.15
N CYS A 46 1.90 -15.50 8.00
CA CYS A 46 0.82 -14.64 8.45
C CYS A 46 1.21 -13.80 9.67
N PRO A 47 1.31 -12.47 9.56
CA PRO A 47 1.74 -11.63 10.68
C PRO A 47 0.82 -11.73 11.90
N THR A 48 -0.49 -11.76 11.69
CA THR A 48 -1.45 -11.83 12.79
C THR A 48 -1.40 -13.16 13.52
N TYR A 49 -1.24 -14.27 12.80
CA TYR A 49 -1.07 -15.58 13.43
C TYR A 49 0.24 -15.68 14.21
N VAL A 50 1.35 -15.20 13.64
CA VAL A 50 2.67 -15.23 14.30
C VAL A 50 2.66 -14.46 15.62
N GLU A 51 1.92 -13.33 15.68
CA GLU A 51 1.82 -12.51 16.89
C GLU A 51 0.80 -13.04 17.91
N THR A 52 -0.33 -13.60 17.46
CA THR A 52 -1.41 -14.01 18.38
C THR A 52 -1.37 -15.50 18.76
N GLY A 53 -0.80 -16.37 17.91
CA GLY A 53 -0.88 -17.81 18.03
C GLY A 53 -2.31 -18.37 17.86
N ASN A 54 -3.30 -17.52 17.54
CA ASN A 54 -4.70 -17.91 17.42
C ASN A 54 -5.01 -18.38 16.00
N GLU A 55 -5.52 -19.59 15.86
CA GLU A 55 -5.85 -20.19 14.56
C GLU A 55 -6.89 -19.34 13.79
N ASN A 56 -7.85 -18.73 14.47
CA ASN A 56 -8.85 -17.85 13.83
C ASN A 56 -8.23 -16.60 13.20
N ASP A 57 -7.03 -16.20 13.62
CA ASP A 57 -6.26 -15.09 13.06
C ASP A 57 -5.32 -15.53 11.93
N SER A 58 -5.35 -16.82 11.58
CA SER A 58 -4.60 -17.39 10.47
C SER A 58 -5.35 -17.29 9.14
N PRO A 59 -4.66 -17.42 7.99
CA PRO A 59 -5.34 -17.39 6.69
C PRO A 59 -6.33 -18.54 6.54
N ARG A 60 -5.94 -19.78 6.85
CA ARG A 60 -6.84 -20.93 6.75
C ARG A 60 -7.99 -20.88 7.76
N GLY A 61 -7.75 -20.35 8.96
CA GLY A 61 -8.78 -20.14 9.97
C GLY A 61 -9.83 -19.13 9.51
N ARG A 62 -9.39 -18.01 8.90
CA ARG A 62 -10.30 -17.03 8.31
C ARG A 62 -11.08 -17.58 7.12
N ILE A 63 -10.46 -18.40 6.27
CA ILE A 63 -11.18 -19.11 5.19
C ILE A 63 -12.28 -19.98 5.79
N TYR A 64 -11.96 -20.75 6.82
CA TYR A 64 -12.92 -21.63 7.49
C TYR A 64 -14.07 -20.84 8.13
N LEU A 65 -13.75 -19.73 8.85
CA LEU A 65 -14.75 -18.86 9.46
C LEU A 65 -15.70 -18.26 8.42
N TRP A 66 -15.14 -17.66 7.36
CA TRP A 66 -15.95 -16.99 6.34
C TRP A 66 -16.80 -18.00 5.56
N ARG A 67 -16.24 -19.17 5.24
CA ARG A 67 -16.97 -20.27 4.64
C ARG A 67 -18.09 -20.76 5.56
N ALA A 68 -17.86 -20.91 6.86
CA ALA A 68 -18.90 -21.34 7.80
C ALA A 68 -20.07 -20.35 7.88
N VAL A 69 -19.77 -19.05 7.78
CA VAL A 69 -20.80 -18.00 7.70
C VAL A 69 -21.55 -18.06 6.37
N ALA A 70 -20.84 -18.19 5.24
CA ALA A 70 -21.45 -18.30 3.92
C ALA A 70 -22.35 -19.53 3.78
N ASP A 71 -21.97 -20.68 4.41
CA ASP A 71 -22.76 -21.90 4.47
C ASP A 71 -23.96 -21.81 5.45
N GLY A 72 -24.08 -20.73 6.22
CA GLY A 72 -25.10 -20.61 7.28
C GLY A 72 -24.86 -21.55 8.49
N ARG A 73 -23.66 -22.11 8.63
CA ARG A 73 -23.29 -22.99 9.76
C ARG A 73 -23.02 -22.23 11.05
N THR A 74 -22.70 -20.96 10.96
CA THR A 74 -22.50 -20.07 12.08
C THR A 74 -22.95 -18.65 11.73
N GLU A 75 -23.29 -17.88 12.75
CA GLU A 75 -23.56 -16.45 12.58
C GLU A 75 -22.26 -15.66 12.48
N LEU A 76 -22.30 -14.52 11.79
CA LEU A 76 -21.21 -13.55 11.79
C LEU A 76 -21.22 -12.75 13.10
N SER A 77 -20.76 -13.39 14.18
CA SER A 77 -20.66 -12.75 15.49
C SER A 77 -19.63 -11.59 15.48
N PRO A 78 -19.70 -10.66 16.44
CA PRO A 78 -18.68 -9.61 16.60
C PRO A 78 -17.26 -10.16 16.75
N GLU A 79 -17.12 -11.32 17.39
CA GLU A 79 -15.84 -12.02 17.55
C GLU A 79 -15.30 -12.54 16.20
N ALA A 80 -16.14 -13.22 15.41
CA ALA A 80 -15.77 -13.68 14.06
C ALA A 80 -15.41 -12.51 13.16
N GLN A 81 -16.17 -11.39 13.23
CA GLN A 81 -15.83 -10.15 12.54
C GLN A 81 -14.46 -9.60 12.98
N GLY A 82 -14.16 -9.67 14.28
CA GLY A 82 -12.87 -9.25 14.83
C GLY A 82 -11.70 -10.00 14.18
N HIS A 83 -11.76 -11.32 14.13
CA HIS A 83 -10.73 -12.16 13.49
C HIS A 83 -10.57 -11.86 12.00
N LEU A 84 -11.67 -11.71 11.27
CA LEU A 84 -11.64 -11.40 9.84
C LEU A 84 -11.09 -9.99 9.58
N ASN A 85 -11.49 -8.99 10.38
CA ASN A 85 -11.03 -7.61 10.27
C ASN A 85 -9.58 -7.39 10.73
N LEU A 86 -9.02 -8.31 11.51
CA LEU A 86 -7.61 -8.26 11.91
C LEU A 86 -6.66 -8.59 10.74
N CYS A 87 -7.14 -9.06 9.60
CA CYS A 87 -6.34 -9.32 8.43
C CYS A 87 -5.72 -8.04 7.85
N LEU A 88 -4.40 -8.07 7.59
CA LEU A 88 -3.64 -6.96 6.97
C LEU A 88 -3.76 -6.90 5.45
N GLU A 89 -4.36 -7.89 4.81
CA GLU A 89 -4.41 -8.01 3.34
C GLU A 89 -3.02 -7.92 2.68
N CYS A 90 -2.01 -8.46 3.34
CA CYS A 90 -0.62 -8.41 2.87
C CYS A 90 -0.28 -9.44 1.78
N MET A 91 -1.15 -10.41 1.54
CA MET A 91 -1.05 -11.50 0.54
C MET A 91 0.17 -12.43 0.70
N ALA A 92 0.87 -12.38 1.84
CA ALA A 92 1.98 -13.30 2.11
C ALA A 92 1.53 -14.77 2.13
N CYS A 93 0.29 -15.03 2.56
CA CYS A 93 -0.32 -16.35 2.56
C CYS A 93 -0.54 -16.91 1.14
N GLU A 94 -0.82 -16.08 0.14
CA GLU A 94 -0.93 -16.53 -1.26
C GLU A 94 0.42 -16.92 -1.82
N THR A 95 1.46 -16.16 -1.51
CA THR A 95 2.83 -16.49 -1.89
C THR A 95 3.31 -17.81 -1.28
N ALA A 96 2.88 -18.11 -0.05
CA ALA A 96 3.24 -19.32 0.66
C ALA A 96 2.36 -20.52 0.30
N CYS A 97 1.28 -20.33 -0.45
CA CYS A 97 0.29 -21.37 -0.72
C CYS A 97 0.68 -22.23 -1.93
N PRO A 98 0.96 -23.53 -1.77
CA PRO A 98 1.24 -24.42 -2.88
C PRO A 98 -0.01 -24.78 -3.71
N SER A 99 -1.22 -24.65 -3.10
CA SER A 99 -2.49 -24.92 -3.77
C SER A 99 -3.01 -23.72 -4.58
N GLY A 100 -2.32 -22.59 -4.54
CA GLY A 100 -2.70 -21.41 -5.32
C GLY A 100 -3.97 -20.70 -4.84
N VAL A 101 -4.32 -20.81 -3.55
CA VAL A 101 -5.49 -20.13 -2.96
C VAL A 101 -5.44 -18.64 -3.25
N GLN A 102 -6.49 -18.10 -3.87
CA GLN A 102 -6.66 -16.69 -4.14
C GLN A 102 -7.33 -15.98 -2.95
N TYR A 103 -6.58 -15.87 -1.85
CA TYR A 103 -7.09 -15.36 -0.57
C TYR A 103 -7.63 -13.93 -0.67
N HIS A 104 -7.06 -13.09 -1.54
CA HIS A 104 -7.53 -11.72 -1.76
C HIS A 104 -9.00 -11.67 -2.18
N ASN A 105 -9.47 -12.59 -3.02
CA ASN A 105 -10.88 -12.65 -3.41
C ASN A 105 -11.79 -13.03 -2.24
N ILE A 106 -11.30 -13.94 -1.36
CA ILE A 106 -12.04 -14.38 -0.18
C ILE A 106 -12.21 -13.22 0.82
N ILE A 107 -11.11 -12.55 1.18
CA ILE A 107 -11.18 -11.45 2.17
C ILE A 107 -11.87 -10.20 1.61
N HIS A 108 -11.73 -9.94 0.30
CA HIS A 108 -12.43 -8.84 -0.35
C HIS A 108 -13.95 -9.04 -0.35
N SER A 109 -14.42 -10.26 -0.61
CA SER A 109 -15.86 -10.59 -0.55
C SER A 109 -16.44 -10.32 0.83
N PHE A 110 -15.70 -10.67 1.90
CA PHE A 110 -16.07 -10.35 3.27
C PHE A 110 -16.16 -8.84 3.49
N LYS A 111 -15.14 -8.08 3.09
CA LYS A 111 -15.12 -6.62 3.24
C LYS A 111 -16.31 -5.95 2.53
N LYS A 112 -16.63 -6.41 1.34
CA LYS A 112 -17.77 -5.95 0.55
C LYS A 112 -19.10 -6.21 1.26
N ASP A 113 -19.28 -7.40 1.80
CA ASP A 113 -20.48 -7.74 2.56
C ASP A 113 -20.57 -6.95 3.86
N MET A 114 -19.44 -6.74 4.56
CA MET A 114 -19.42 -5.91 5.77
C MET A 114 -19.80 -4.45 5.48
N THR A 115 -19.33 -3.88 4.38
CA THR A 115 -19.70 -2.52 3.98
C THR A 115 -21.18 -2.40 3.64
N ARG A 116 -21.77 -3.47 3.09
CA ARG A 116 -23.20 -3.54 2.74
C ARG A 116 -24.12 -3.71 3.95
N LEU A 117 -23.71 -4.53 4.94
CA LEU A 117 -24.60 -5.05 5.98
C LEU A 117 -24.39 -4.44 7.35
N ALA A 118 -23.23 -3.92 7.64
CA ALA A 118 -22.89 -3.44 8.97
C ALA A 118 -22.56 -1.95 8.97
N PRO A 119 -22.98 -1.21 10.02
CA PRO A 119 -22.39 0.09 10.27
C PRO A 119 -20.86 -0.07 10.45
N PRO A 120 -20.07 0.97 10.13
CA PRO A 120 -18.61 0.90 10.30
C PRO A 120 -18.27 0.48 11.73
N ALA A 121 -17.24 -0.37 11.86
CA ALA A 121 -16.80 -0.87 13.14
C ALA A 121 -16.67 0.29 14.17
N PRO A 122 -17.08 0.10 15.41
CA PRO A 122 -17.06 1.15 16.45
C PRO A 122 -15.67 1.69 16.76
N THR A 123 -14.63 1.02 16.26
CA THR A 123 -13.21 1.42 16.39
C THR A 123 -12.83 2.63 15.54
N VAL A 124 -13.60 2.99 14.51
CA VAL A 124 -13.30 4.11 13.61
C VAL A 124 -14.29 5.25 13.82
N THR A 125 -13.82 6.39 14.33
CA THR A 125 -14.66 7.57 14.52
C THR A 125 -15.09 8.17 13.18
N ALA A 126 -16.20 8.93 13.18
CA ALA A 126 -16.69 9.65 12.01
C ALA A 126 -15.60 10.59 11.42
N LEU A 127 -14.80 11.22 12.29
CA LEU A 127 -13.68 12.07 11.88
C LEU A 127 -12.58 11.27 11.18
N GLN A 128 -12.19 10.11 11.70
CA GLN A 128 -11.20 9.23 11.06
C GLN A 128 -11.70 8.74 9.70
N ARG A 129 -12.98 8.35 9.62
CA ARG A 129 -13.59 7.96 8.34
C ARG A 129 -13.58 9.12 7.33
N PHE A 130 -13.94 10.32 7.76
CA PHE A 130 -13.85 11.51 6.91
C PHE A 130 -12.42 11.76 6.44
N MET A 131 -11.43 11.67 7.31
CA MET A 131 -10.02 11.87 6.95
C MET A 131 -9.53 10.79 5.97
N LEU A 132 -9.91 9.54 6.16
CA LEU A 132 -9.49 8.43 5.28
C LEU A 132 -10.09 8.53 3.87
N PHE A 133 -11.37 8.87 3.76
CA PHE A 133 -12.09 8.76 2.48
C PHE A 133 -12.41 10.11 1.81
N ASN A 134 -12.39 11.22 2.55
CA ASN A 134 -12.72 12.54 2.01
C ASN A 134 -11.54 13.53 2.06
N LEU A 135 -10.48 13.23 2.80
CA LEU A 135 -9.29 14.06 2.87
C LEU A 135 -8.12 13.40 2.13
N THR A 136 -7.70 12.21 2.57
CA THR A 136 -6.50 11.51 2.08
C THR A 136 -6.50 11.26 0.56
N PRO A 137 -7.60 10.86 -0.10
CA PRO A 137 -7.61 10.62 -1.54
C PRO A 137 -7.44 11.88 -2.40
N PHE A 138 -7.63 13.05 -1.82
CA PHE A 138 -7.62 14.34 -2.52
C PHE A 138 -6.34 15.11 -2.21
N ARG A 139 -5.39 15.12 -3.14
CA ARG A 139 -4.05 15.71 -2.96
C ARG A 139 -4.09 17.17 -2.48
N ASP A 140 -4.93 18.00 -3.07
CA ASP A 140 -5.00 19.44 -2.73
C ASP A 140 -5.58 19.64 -1.32
N ARG A 141 -6.58 18.84 -0.93
CA ARG A 141 -7.11 18.84 0.44
C ARG A 141 -6.05 18.41 1.46
N MET A 142 -5.29 17.35 1.15
CA MET A 142 -4.18 16.89 1.99
C MET A 142 -3.07 17.93 2.11
N ARG A 143 -2.68 18.57 1.00
CA ARG A 143 -1.68 19.64 1.01
C ARG A 143 -2.12 20.79 1.89
N LEU A 144 -3.40 21.23 1.77
CA LEU A 144 -3.97 22.30 2.60
C LEU A 144 -4.03 21.89 4.09
N ALA A 145 -4.46 20.67 4.39
CA ALA A 145 -4.53 20.17 5.77
C ALA A 145 -3.15 20.05 6.44
N LEU A 146 -2.12 19.70 5.68
CA LEU A 146 -0.74 19.58 6.17
C LEU A 146 0.03 20.91 6.18
N LEU A 147 -0.50 21.98 5.57
CA LEU A 147 0.18 23.28 5.45
C LEU A 147 0.57 23.88 6.81
N PRO A 148 -0.29 23.91 7.85
CA PRO A 148 0.09 24.44 9.17
C PRO A 148 1.27 23.64 9.78
N VAL A 149 1.24 22.31 9.69
CA VAL A 149 2.30 21.44 10.21
C VAL A 149 3.61 21.72 9.47
N ARG A 150 3.56 21.86 8.16
CA ARG A 150 4.72 22.17 7.30
C ARG A 150 5.35 23.51 7.66
N ILE A 151 4.52 24.56 7.84
CA ILE A 151 5.00 25.89 8.24
C ILE A 151 5.70 25.82 9.61
N LEU A 152 5.08 25.16 10.60
CA LEU A 152 5.66 25.01 11.94
C LEU A 152 6.99 24.23 11.90
N GLN A 153 7.08 23.21 11.08
CA GLN A 153 8.34 22.47 10.90
C GLN A 153 9.42 23.32 10.21
N MET A 154 9.05 24.13 9.19
CA MET A 154 9.99 25.03 8.50
C MET A 154 10.58 26.12 9.39
N VAL A 155 9.82 26.63 10.35
CA VAL A 155 10.32 27.62 11.35
C VAL A 155 10.97 26.96 12.58
N GLY A 156 11.27 25.66 12.52
CA GLY A 156 11.95 24.94 13.60
C GLY A 156 11.06 24.52 14.78
N LEU A 157 9.75 24.76 14.71
CA LEU A 157 8.79 24.45 15.77
C LEU A 157 8.21 23.03 15.67
N GLY A 158 8.78 22.14 14.88
CA GLY A 158 8.33 20.75 14.73
C GLY A 158 8.28 19.98 16.06
N GLY A 159 9.15 20.31 17.01
CA GLY A 159 9.11 19.76 18.38
C GLY A 159 7.82 20.11 19.12
N LEU A 160 7.32 21.34 18.97
CA LEU A 160 6.06 21.79 19.59
C LEU A 160 4.86 21.07 18.99
N VAL A 161 4.87 20.81 17.67
CA VAL A 161 3.82 20.02 17.01
C VAL A 161 3.73 18.62 17.62
N ARG A 162 4.88 17.98 17.85
CA ARG A 162 4.95 16.66 18.50
C ARG A 162 4.50 16.70 19.96
N LEU A 163 4.89 17.75 20.71
CA LEU A 163 4.49 17.93 22.10
C LEU A 163 2.97 18.17 22.22
N ALA A 164 2.42 19.05 21.40
CA ALA A 164 0.98 19.32 21.33
C ALA A 164 0.20 18.06 20.96
N GLY A 165 0.77 17.22 20.07
CA GLY A 165 0.19 15.93 19.71
C GLY A 165 -0.02 14.98 20.89
N LYS A 166 0.84 15.05 21.93
CA LYS A 166 0.69 14.25 23.15
C LYS A 166 -0.54 14.63 23.98
N LEU A 167 -1.08 15.84 23.79
CA LEU A 167 -2.28 16.34 24.46
C LEU A 167 -3.57 15.99 23.71
N LEU A 168 -3.47 15.48 22.48
CA LEU A 168 -4.62 15.08 21.70
C LEU A 168 -5.27 13.79 22.24
N PRO A 169 -6.60 13.61 22.03
CA PRO A 169 -7.25 12.33 22.27
C PRO A 169 -6.52 11.18 21.57
N LYS A 170 -6.56 9.97 22.15
CA LYS A 170 -5.82 8.79 21.63
C LYS A 170 -6.00 8.57 20.13
N SER A 171 -7.22 8.74 19.62
CA SER A 171 -7.55 8.58 18.19
C SER A 171 -6.86 9.58 17.25
N LEU A 172 -6.68 10.83 17.68
CA LEU A 172 -6.01 11.86 16.90
C LEU A 172 -4.48 11.80 17.09
N ARG A 173 -4.05 11.41 18.27
CA ARG A 173 -2.63 11.24 18.60
C ARG A 173 -1.98 10.18 17.71
N SER A 174 -2.62 9.01 17.53
CA SER A 174 -2.10 7.96 16.64
C SER A 174 -1.94 8.44 15.19
N MET A 175 -2.82 9.31 14.71
CA MET A 175 -2.71 9.91 13.37
C MET A 175 -1.58 10.95 13.30
N GLN A 176 -1.39 11.76 14.34
CA GLN A 176 -0.32 12.76 14.39
C GLN A 176 1.07 12.10 14.49
N GLU A 177 1.20 10.99 15.22
CA GLU A 177 2.44 10.22 15.36
C GLU A 177 2.96 9.65 14.04
N ILE A 178 2.07 9.41 13.06
CA ILE A 178 2.43 8.90 11.73
C ILE A 178 3.02 10.02 10.84
N VAL A 179 2.70 11.29 11.08
CA VAL A 179 3.17 12.39 10.23
C VAL A 179 4.70 12.53 10.35
N PRO A 180 5.44 12.41 9.23
CA PRO A 180 6.89 12.56 9.22
C PRO A 180 7.31 14.03 9.27
N ASP A 181 8.60 14.29 9.23
CA ASP A 181 9.11 15.60 8.87
C ASP A 181 8.77 15.85 7.39
N LEU A 182 7.94 16.88 7.14
CA LEU A 182 7.41 17.17 5.83
C LEU A 182 8.41 17.98 5.00
N HIS A 183 8.76 17.48 3.84
CA HIS A 183 9.65 18.17 2.90
C HIS A 183 8.89 19.17 2.02
N ALA A 184 9.65 20.09 1.40
CA ALA A 184 9.07 21.05 0.47
C ALA A 184 8.35 20.33 -0.67
N HIS A 185 7.19 20.84 -1.03
CA HIS A 185 6.45 20.32 -2.17
C HIS A 185 7.08 20.81 -3.47
N HIS A 186 7.26 19.91 -4.42
CA HIS A 186 7.78 20.21 -5.76
C HIS A 186 6.61 20.25 -6.76
N ASN A 187 6.39 21.37 -7.42
CA ASN A 187 5.45 21.48 -8.53
C ASN A 187 6.11 20.89 -9.79
N LEU A 188 5.89 19.61 -10.03
CA LEU A 188 6.35 18.97 -11.25
C LEU A 188 5.58 19.51 -12.46
N PRO A 189 6.24 19.82 -13.58
CA PRO A 189 5.56 20.19 -14.83
C PRO A 189 4.78 19.00 -15.38
N GLU A 190 3.80 19.26 -16.26
CA GLU A 190 2.99 18.19 -16.86
C GLU A 190 3.75 17.32 -17.84
N PHE A 191 4.88 17.82 -18.34
CA PHE A 191 5.77 17.10 -19.23
C PHE A 191 7.24 17.36 -18.87
N LEU A 192 8.01 16.30 -18.85
CA LEU A 192 9.45 16.30 -18.66
C LEU A 192 10.09 15.48 -19.79
N PRO A 193 10.93 16.09 -20.63
CA PRO A 193 11.59 15.38 -21.74
C PRO A 193 12.66 14.42 -21.23
N ALA A 194 12.94 13.39 -22.00
CA ALA A 194 14.04 12.47 -21.77
C ALA A 194 15.40 13.21 -21.75
N ILE A 195 16.29 12.74 -20.87
CA ILE A 195 17.70 13.16 -20.88
C ILE A 195 18.48 12.16 -21.74
N GLY A 196 18.98 12.63 -22.87
CA GLY A 196 19.62 11.81 -23.91
C GLY A 196 18.60 11.23 -24.91
N PRO A 197 18.98 10.15 -25.63
CA PRO A 197 18.06 9.53 -26.58
C PRO A 197 16.78 9.04 -25.93
N ARG A 198 15.64 9.35 -26.53
CA ARG A 198 14.35 8.87 -26.06
C ARG A 198 14.23 7.35 -26.24
N ARG A 199 13.87 6.66 -25.16
CA ARG A 199 13.68 5.21 -25.12
C ARG A 199 12.24 4.80 -24.85
N ALA A 200 11.50 5.64 -24.09
CA ALA A 200 10.11 5.37 -23.75
C ALA A 200 9.32 6.67 -23.51
N LYS A 201 7.98 6.59 -23.59
CA LYS A 201 7.03 7.61 -23.16
C LYS A 201 6.16 7.03 -22.06
N VAL A 202 6.18 7.62 -20.88
CA VAL A 202 5.49 7.09 -19.70
C VAL A 202 4.57 8.11 -19.04
N GLY A 203 3.47 7.64 -18.49
CA GLY A 203 2.66 8.41 -17.55
C GLY A 203 3.15 8.19 -16.13
N LEU A 204 3.33 9.25 -15.33
CA LEU A 204 3.71 9.13 -13.91
C LEU A 204 2.53 9.41 -12.99
N MET A 205 2.16 8.42 -12.20
CA MET A 205 1.13 8.51 -11.17
C MET A 205 1.74 8.91 -9.83
N LEU A 206 1.40 10.12 -9.34
CA LEU A 206 2.01 10.69 -8.13
C LEU A 206 1.47 10.09 -6.82
N GLY A 207 0.25 9.51 -6.87
CA GLY A 207 -0.43 9.01 -5.68
C GLY A 207 -0.92 10.11 -4.73
N CYS A 208 -1.80 9.78 -3.80
CA CYS A 208 -2.34 10.73 -2.82
C CYS A 208 -1.41 10.90 -1.62
N ALA A 209 -1.18 9.84 -0.85
CA ALA A 209 -0.32 9.85 0.32
C ALA A 209 1.17 10.02 -0.03
N GLN A 210 1.62 9.44 -1.16
CA GLN A 210 2.99 9.59 -1.65
C GLN A 210 3.31 11.07 -1.90
N ASP A 211 2.43 11.79 -2.62
CA ASP A 211 2.61 13.21 -2.93
C ASP A 211 2.51 14.11 -1.68
N ALA A 212 1.65 13.74 -0.72
CA ALA A 212 1.45 14.52 0.50
C ALA A 212 2.63 14.43 1.48
N PHE A 213 3.18 13.22 1.68
CA PHE A 213 4.18 12.92 2.70
C PHE A 213 5.61 12.81 2.16
N PHE A 214 5.78 12.34 0.91
CA PHE A 214 7.07 12.13 0.27
C PHE A 214 7.14 12.72 -1.14
N PRO A 215 6.88 14.05 -1.31
CA PRO A 215 6.93 14.70 -2.62
C PRO A 215 8.32 14.59 -3.28
N GLN A 216 9.38 14.49 -2.48
CA GLN A 216 10.75 14.26 -2.96
C GLN A 216 10.91 12.91 -3.68
N ALA A 217 10.18 11.87 -3.28
CA ALA A 217 10.21 10.58 -3.99
C ALA A 217 9.54 10.67 -5.37
N ASN A 218 8.50 11.49 -5.54
CA ASN A 218 7.90 11.77 -6.84
C ASN A 218 8.87 12.53 -7.76
N LEU A 219 9.56 13.54 -7.24
CA LEU A 219 10.60 14.26 -7.97
C LEU A 219 11.74 13.31 -8.37
N ALA A 220 12.22 12.50 -7.42
CA ALA A 220 13.26 11.52 -7.68
C ALA A 220 12.84 10.50 -8.75
N THR A 221 11.57 10.04 -8.73
CA THR A 221 11.03 9.14 -9.75
C THR A 221 11.06 9.78 -11.14
N ALA A 222 10.61 11.03 -11.25
CA ALA A 222 10.62 11.76 -12.51
C ALA A 222 12.06 11.93 -13.05
N LEU A 223 13.02 12.32 -12.21
CA LEU A 223 14.43 12.45 -12.57
C LEU A 223 15.04 11.10 -13.01
N VAL A 224 14.78 10.04 -12.27
CA VAL A 224 15.25 8.70 -12.62
C VAL A 224 14.72 8.26 -13.99
N LEU A 225 13.44 8.49 -14.27
CA LEU A 225 12.83 8.19 -15.56
C LEU A 225 13.49 9.00 -16.69
N GLN A 226 13.70 10.32 -16.52
CA GLN A 226 14.38 11.16 -17.52
C GLN A 226 15.80 10.65 -17.80
N HIS A 227 16.59 10.33 -16.76
CA HIS A 227 17.96 9.81 -16.92
C HIS A 227 18.02 8.43 -17.57
N ASN A 228 16.89 7.70 -17.57
CA ASN A 228 16.74 6.45 -18.30
C ASN A 228 16.14 6.62 -19.70
N GLY A 229 16.08 7.85 -20.22
CA GLY A 229 15.61 8.15 -21.57
C GLY A 229 14.09 8.15 -21.70
N CYS A 230 13.34 8.44 -20.63
CA CYS A 230 11.88 8.50 -20.71
C CYS A 230 11.36 9.93 -20.83
N ASP A 231 10.45 10.15 -21.78
CA ASP A 231 9.52 11.26 -21.73
C ASP A 231 8.47 10.99 -20.66
N VAL A 232 8.32 11.89 -19.69
CA VAL A 232 7.44 11.68 -18.53
C VAL A 232 6.26 12.65 -18.59
N VAL A 233 5.05 12.12 -18.71
CA VAL A 233 3.79 12.86 -18.67
C VAL A 233 3.18 12.76 -17.28
N ILE A 234 2.88 13.92 -16.66
CA ILE A 234 2.40 14.02 -15.28
C ILE A 234 1.10 14.81 -15.24
N PRO A 235 -0.05 14.20 -15.52
CA PRO A 235 -1.32 14.94 -15.56
C PRO A 235 -1.64 15.58 -14.21
N LYS A 236 -1.93 16.88 -14.17
CA LYS A 236 -2.29 17.58 -12.91
C LYS A 236 -3.63 17.11 -12.33
N ALA A 237 -4.57 16.77 -13.20
CA ALA A 237 -5.92 16.35 -12.81
C ALA A 237 -6.01 14.90 -12.30
N GLN A 238 -4.88 14.15 -12.24
CA GLN A 238 -4.88 12.79 -11.74
C GLN A 238 -5.34 12.71 -10.29
N GLY A 239 -6.06 11.63 -9.94
CA GLY A 239 -6.61 11.37 -8.62
C GLY A 239 -5.84 10.31 -7.82
N CYS A 240 -6.45 9.87 -6.72
CA CYS A 240 -6.03 8.70 -5.96
C CYS A 240 -6.20 7.41 -6.79
N CYS A 241 -5.36 6.40 -6.53
CA CYS A 241 -5.49 5.08 -7.16
C CYS A 241 -6.75 4.30 -6.75
N GLY A 242 -7.45 4.72 -5.68
CA GLY A 242 -8.63 4.02 -5.16
C GLY A 242 -8.35 2.92 -4.14
N ALA A 243 -7.08 2.59 -3.86
CA ALA A 243 -6.71 1.45 -3.00
C ALA A 243 -7.32 1.52 -1.59
N LEU A 244 -7.37 2.69 -0.96
CA LEU A 244 -7.99 2.86 0.37
C LEU A 244 -9.49 2.51 0.35
N HIS A 245 -10.19 2.87 -0.74
CA HIS A 245 -11.61 2.55 -0.92
C HIS A 245 -11.81 1.06 -1.20
N ALA A 246 -11.03 0.48 -2.12
CA ALA A 246 -11.10 -0.94 -2.46
C ALA A 246 -10.85 -1.84 -1.23
N HIS A 247 -9.80 -1.57 -0.45
CA HIS A 247 -9.51 -2.30 0.79
C HIS A 247 -10.59 -2.13 1.88
N ALA A 248 -11.40 -1.09 1.80
CA ALA A 248 -12.54 -0.89 2.68
C ALA A 248 -13.85 -1.48 2.15
N GLY A 249 -13.85 -2.13 0.97
CA GLY A 249 -15.05 -2.65 0.30
C GLY A 249 -15.94 -1.58 -0.32
N LEU A 250 -15.41 -0.36 -0.52
CA LEU A 250 -16.09 0.77 -1.16
C LEU A 250 -15.82 0.75 -2.68
N ASP A 251 -16.30 -0.32 -3.33
CA ASP A 251 -15.97 -0.63 -4.73
C ASP A 251 -16.44 0.46 -5.71
N LYS A 252 -17.60 1.07 -5.45
CA LYS A 252 -18.15 2.14 -6.32
C LYS A 252 -17.25 3.36 -6.34
N GLU A 253 -16.84 3.81 -5.15
CA GLU A 253 -15.95 4.96 -5.00
C GLU A 253 -14.56 4.68 -5.57
N ALA A 254 -14.05 3.46 -5.40
CA ALA A 254 -12.81 3.01 -6.00
C ALA A 254 -12.89 3.03 -7.53
N ALA A 255 -13.98 2.55 -8.12
CA ALA A 255 -14.22 2.53 -9.56
C ALA A 255 -14.31 3.95 -10.15
N GLU A 256 -14.97 4.91 -9.46
CA GLU A 256 -15.02 6.32 -9.91
C GLU A 256 -13.63 6.98 -9.93
N LEU A 257 -12.78 6.66 -8.94
CA LEU A 257 -11.39 7.12 -8.95
C LEU A 257 -10.58 6.51 -10.09
N ALA A 258 -10.78 5.22 -10.36
CA ALA A 258 -10.17 4.52 -11.48
C ALA A 258 -10.58 5.10 -12.84
N LYS A 259 -11.88 5.35 -13.06
CA LYS A 259 -12.41 6.03 -14.28
C LYS A 259 -11.76 7.39 -14.48
N THR A 260 -11.71 8.19 -13.42
CA THR A 260 -11.08 9.52 -13.47
C THR A 260 -9.63 9.43 -13.94
N ASN A 261 -8.86 8.49 -13.38
CA ASN A 261 -7.47 8.29 -13.79
C ASN A 261 -7.36 7.81 -15.23
N CYS A 262 -8.18 6.87 -15.67
CA CYS A 262 -8.19 6.40 -17.06
C CYS A 262 -8.39 7.56 -18.04
N HIS A 263 -9.42 8.38 -17.85
CA HIS A 263 -9.71 9.52 -18.72
C HIS A 263 -8.62 10.57 -18.70
N VAL A 264 -8.09 10.89 -17.52
CA VAL A 264 -7.07 11.95 -17.36
C VAL A 264 -5.76 11.55 -18.02
N PHE A 265 -5.31 10.31 -17.84
CA PHE A 265 -4.09 9.81 -18.46
C PHE A 265 -4.26 9.58 -19.96
N ASP A 266 -5.40 9.06 -20.40
CA ASP A 266 -5.68 8.88 -21.82
C ASP A 266 -5.57 10.24 -22.58
N LYS A 267 -6.25 11.27 -22.07
CA LYS A 267 -6.20 12.61 -22.62
C LYS A 267 -4.78 13.20 -22.62
N ALA A 268 -4.05 13.09 -21.50
CA ALA A 268 -2.75 13.71 -21.36
C ALA A 268 -1.66 13.02 -22.20
N LEU A 269 -1.81 11.71 -22.43
CA LEU A 269 -0.89 10.91 -23.23
C LEU A 269 -1.21 10.96 -24.73
N GLY A 270 -2.36 11.52 -25.12
CA GLY A 270 -2.85 11.45 -26.51
C GLY A 270 -3.37 10.07 -26.88
N GLY A 271 -3.71 9.26 -25.87
CA GLY A 271 -4.17 7.88 -25.93
C GLY A 271 -3.34 6.97 -25.02
N LEU A 272 -4.00 6.13 -24.22
CA LEU A 272 -3.29 5.15 -23.40
C LEU A 272 -2.48 4.14 -24.24
N ALA A 273 -2.88 3.92 -25.49
CA ALA A 273 -2.15 3.07 -26.43
C ALA A 273 -0.77 3.62 -26.77
N ASP A 274 -0.61 4.95 -26.78
CA ASP A 274 0.58 5.67 -27.23
C ASP A 274 1.67 5.84 -26.16
N CYS A 275 1.47 5.32 -24.95
CA CYS A 275 2.51 5.28 -23.94
C CYS A 275 3.04 3.85 -23.76
N ASP A 276 4.28 3.72 -23.27
CA ASP A 276 4.91 2.44 -23.00
C ASP A 276 4.48 1.88 -21.64
N ALA A 277 4.32 2.75 -20.63
CA ALA A 277 3.90 2.35 -19.30
C ALA A 277 3.23 3.48 -18.52
N ILE A 278 2.44 3.11 -17.52
CA ILE A 278 1.96 3.99 -16.44
C ILE A 278 2.73 3.63 -15.17
N ILE A 279 3.59 4.54 -14.76
CA ILE A 279 4.52 4.31 -13.64
C ILE A 279 3.89 4.76 -12.33
N ASN A 280 3.98 3.91 -11.33
CA ASN A 280 3.72 4.27 -9.93
C ASN A 280 4.96 3.94 -9.07
N ASN A 281 5.10 4.63 -7.94
CA ASN A 281 6.17 4.43 -6.98
C ASN A 281 5.64 4.13 -5.56
N ALA A 282 4.42 3.61 -5.47
CA ALA A 282 3.80 3.29 -4.19
C ALA A 282 3.26 1.86 -4.22
N GLY A 283 3.95 0.94 -3.58
CA GLY A 283 3.66 -0.49 -3.61
C GLY A 283 2.23 -0.88 -3.19
N GLY A 284 1.56 -0.05 -2.38
CA GLY A 284 0.16 -0.26 -2.04
C GLY A 284 -0.84 0.20 -3.12
N CYS A 285 -0.41 1.06 -4.06
CA CYS A 285 -1.25 1.50 -5.18
C CYS A 285 -1.22 0.50 -6.34
N GLY A 286 -0.04 -0.06 -6.62
CA GLY A 286 0.22 -0.90 -7.78
C GLY A 286 -0.77 -2.04 -7.99
N PRO A 287 -1.07 -2.88 -6.98
CA PRO A 287 -2.02 -3.98 -7.13
C PRO A 287 -3.38 -3.52 -7.63
N VAL A 288 -3.93 -2.46 -7.04
CA VAL A 288 -5.25 -1.93 -7.41
C VAL A 288 -5.24 -1.30 -8.80
N ILE A 289 -4.16 -0.59 -9.16
CA ILE A 289 -4.02 0.00 -10.50
C ILE A 289 -3.97 -1.10 -11.57
N LYS A 290 -3.25 -2.19 -11.32
CA LYS A 290 -3.18 -3.35 -12.22
C LYS A 290 -4.53 -4.04 -12.40
N GLU A 291 -5.46 -3.90 -11.44
CA GLU A 291 -6.81 -4.45 -11.47
C GLU A 291 -7.90 -3.51 -12.02
N TYR A 292 -7.55 -2.34 -12.54
CA TYR A 292 -8.55 -1.41 -13.11
C TYR A 292 -9.41 -2.05 -14.19
N GLY A 293 -8.87 -3.01 -14.96
CA GLY A 293 -9.65 -3.78 -15.94
C GLY A 293 -10.81 -4.53 -15.32
N ARG A 294 -10.57 -5.25 -14.22
CA ARG A 294 -11.60 -5.99 -13.48
C ARG A 294 -12.55 -5.03 -12.73
N MET A 295 -12.01 -3.98 -12.16
CA MET A 295 -12.80 -2.99 -11.41
C MET A 295 -13.81 -2.24 -12.27
N LEU A 296 -13.49 -2.02 -13.55
CA LEU A 296 -14.31 -1.28 -14.52
C LEU A 296 -15.03 -2.20 -15.52
N GLU A 297 -14.98 -3.51 -15.30
CA GLU A 297 -15.61 -4.49 -16.19
C GLU A 297 -17.12 -4.24 -16.33
N GLY A 298 -17.61 -4.33 -17.58
CA GLY A 298 -19.02 -4.09 -17.90
C GLY A 298 -19.48 -2.61 -17.90
N GLY A 299 -18.58 -1.68 -17.52
CA GLY A 299 -18.84 -0.23 -17.56
C GLY A 299 -18.29 0.46 -18.82
N ASP A 300 -18.61 1.76 -18.96
CA ASP A 300 -18.23 2.60 -20.11
C ASP A 300 -16.72 2.72 -20.31
N CYS A 301 -15.92 2.54 -19.26
CA CYS A 301 -14.44 2.64 -19.27
C CYS A 301 -13.75 1.28 -19.18
N SER A 302 -14.41 0.19 -19.53
CA SER A 302 -13.87 -1.18 -19.40
C SER A 302 -12.61 -1.40 -20.24
N LYS A 303 -12.55 -0.87 -21.45
CA LYS A 303 -11.41 -0.98 -22.36
C LYS A 303 -10.21 -0.17 -21.86
N GLU A 304 -10.44 1.07 -21.46
CA GLU A 304 -9.44 1.98 -20.91
C GLU A 304 -8.88 1.43 -19.59
N GLY A 305 -9.73 0.91 -18.71
CA GLY A 305 -9.32 0.26 -17.46
C GLY A 305 -8.44 -0.95 -17.70
N SER A 306 -8.81 -1.82 -18.67
CA SER A 306 -8.01 -2.98 -19.05
C SER A 306 -6.64 -2.56 -19.62
N LEU A 307 -6.60 -1.54 -20.48
CA LEU A 307 -5.36 -1.04 -21.05
C LEU A 307 -4.47 -0.38 -20.01
N PHE A 308 -5.06 0.45 -19.14
CA PHE A 308 -4.37 1.11 -18.03
C PHE A 308 -3.71 0.08 -17.10
N GLY A 309 -4.46 -0.91 -16.65
CA GLY A 309 -3.95 -1.97 -15.77
C GLY A 309 -2.82 -2.77 -16.41
N LYS A 310 -2.93 -3.11 -17.71
CA LYS A 310 -1.88 -3.81 -18.46
C LYS A 310 -0.59 -3.02 -18.59
N LYS A 311 -0.68 -1.68 -18.67
CA LYS A 311 0.48 -0.77 -18.78
C LYS A 311 1.00 -0.31 -17.42
N ALA A 312 0.30 -0.59 -16.32
CA ALA A 312 0.74 -0.23 -14.99
C ALA A 312 2.02 -1.00 -14.59
N ARG A 313 3.05 -0.25 -14.14
CA ARG A 313 4.32 -0.78 -13.66
C ARG A 313 4.75 -0.07 -12.39
N ASP A 314 5.33 -0.81 -11.46
CA ASP A 314 6.16 -0.19 -10.43
C ASP A 314 7.44 0.37 -11.06
N ILE A 315 7.98 1.45 -10.51
CA ILE A 315 9.19 2.09 -11.04
C ILE A 315 10.39 1.11 -11.12
N MET A 316 10.56 0.23 -10.12
CA MET A 316 11.67 -0.73 -10.11
C MET A 316 11.45 -1.87 -11.10
N GLU A 317 10.21 -2.33 -11.27
CA GLU A 317 9.79 -3.27 -12.30
C GLU A 317 10.10 -2.71 -13.69
N PHE A 318 9.63 -1.50 -13.97
CA PHE A 318 9.81 -0.84 -15.25
C PHE A 318 11.28 -0.59 -15.59
N LEU A 319 12.09 -0.15 -14.63
CA LEU A 319 13.53 0.07 -14.88
C LEU A 319 14.25 -1.21 -15.30
N VAL A 320 13.93 -2.35 -14.68
CA VAL A 320 14.50 -3.63 -15.07
C VAL A 320 14.05 -4.04 -16.48
N GLU A 321 12.75 -3.88 -16.79
CA GLU A 321 12.21 -4.15 -18.14
C GLU A 321 12.87 -3.27 -19.22
N LEU A 322 13.07 -1.98 -18.93
CA LEU A 322 13.69 -1.03 -19.85
C LEU A 322 15.19 -1.27 -20.02
N GLY A 323 15.87 -1.89 -19.06
CA GLY A 323 17.31 -1.96 -18.96
C GLY A 323 17.90 -0.66 -18.43
N PRO A 324 18.14 -0.55 -17.10
CA PRO A 324 18.50 0.71 -16.46
C PRO A 324 19.88 1.22 -16.92
N VAL A 325 19.97 2.52 -17.13
CA VAL A 325 21.25 3.20 -17.40
C VAL A 325 22.07 3.20 -16.11
N LYS A 326 23.37 2.87 -16.19
CA LYS A 326 24.26 2.89 -15.02
C LYS A 326 24.40 4.31 -14.48
N PRO A 327 24.15 4.56 -13.17
CA PRO A 327 24.36 5.86 -12.54
C PRO A 327 25.83 6.30 -12.60
N LYS A 328 26.07 7.63 -12.59
CA LYS A 328 27.42 8.20 -12.73
C LYS A 328 28.12 8.50 -11.39
N TYR A 329 27.33 8.82 -10.36
CA TYR A 329 27.89 9.30 -9.09
C TYR A 329 27.77 8.23 -8.01
N PRO A 330 28.85 8.00 -7.23
CA PRO A 330 28.79 7.05 -6.14
C PRO A 330 27.94 7.58 -4.99
N LEU A 331 27.26 6.67 -4.31
CA LEU A 331 26.57 6.95 -3.03
C LEU A 331 27.09 5.97 -1.99
N ARG A 332 28.03 6.43 -1.16
CA ARG A 332 28.59 5.60 -0.07
C ARG A 332 27.58 5.53 1.06
N LEU A 333 26.87 4.41 1.16
CA LEU A 333 25.80 4.22 2.13
C LEU A 333 25.62 2.72 2.43
N LYS A 334 25.59 2.39 3.72
CA LYS A 334 25.18 1.07 4.18
C LYS A 334 23.67 1.09 4.44
N ALA A 335 22.90 0.46 3.59
CA ALA A 335 21.43 0.44 3.66
C ALA A 335 20.89 -0.98 3.80
N THR A 336 19.67 -1.11 4.30
CA THR A 336 18.89 -2.33 4.21
C THR A 336 17.62 -2.10 3.40
N TYR A 337 16.99 -3.17 2.88
CA TYR A 337 15.80 -3.06 2.05
C TYR A 337 14.63 -3.84 2.66
N HIS A 338 13.50 -3.14 2.89
CA HIS A 338 12.24 -3.74 3.30
C HIS A 338 11.35 -3.98 2.09
N ASP A 339 11.01 -5.24 1.86
CA ASP A 339 10.12 -5.68 0.79
C ASP A 339 8.67 -5.38 1.16
N ALA A 340 8.15 -4.28 0.64
CA ALA A 340 6.75 -3.91 0.87
C ALA A 340 5.82 -5.00 0.36
N CYS A 341 4.85 -5.44 1.18
CA CYS A 341 3.97 -6.56 0.88
C CYS A 341 3.21 -6.38 -0.45
N GLY A 342 2.75 -5.17 -0.77
CA GLY A 342 2.11 -4.86 -2.05
C GLY A 342 3.04 -4.99 -3.26
N LEU A 343 4.37 -4.91 -3.09
CA LEU A 343 5.36 -5.22 -4.13
C LEU A 343 5.67 -6.73 -4.15
N ALA A 344 6.14 -7.25 -3.01
CA ALA A 344 6.69 -8.60 -2.94
C ALA A 344 5.64 -9.70 -3.17
N HIS A 345 4.47 -9.56 -2.58
CA HIS A 345 3.43 -10.60 -2.62
C HIS A 345 2.37 -10.33 -3.69
N ALA A 346 1.76 -9.14 -3.70
CA ALA A 346 0.69 -8.85 -4.64
C ALA A 346 1.19 -8.64 -6.09
N GLN A 347 2.36 -8.01 -6.27
CA GLN A 347 2.91 -7.75 -7.61
C GLN A 347 4.10 -8.65 -7.99
N LYS A 348 4.60 -9.49 -7.07
CA LYS A 348 5.76 -10.38 -7.26
C LYS A 348 7.06 -9.66 -7.65
N ILE A 349 7.20 -8.39 -7.21
CA ILE A 349 8.38 -7.54 -7.42
C ILE A 349 9.30 -7.70 -6.21
N ARG A 350 10.34 -8.52 -6.32
CA ARG A 350 11.24 -8.91 -5.22
C ARG A 350 12.71 -8.65 -5.54
N SER A 351 13.19 -9.14 -6.67
CA SER A 351 14.59 -9.00 -7.08
C SER A 351 14.88 -7.67 -7.75
N GLN A 352 13.88 -7.07 -8.42
CA GLN A 352 14.02 -5.87 -9.24
C GLN A 352 14.61 -4.67 -8.46
N PRO A 353 14.12 -4.34 -7.23
CA PRO A 353 14.70 -3.25 -6.47
C PRO A 353 16.19 -3.45 -6.17
N ARG A 354 16.59 -4.69 -5.82
CA ARG A 354 17.99 -5.01 -5.53
C ARG A 354 18.86 -4.96 -6.77
N GLN A 355 18.35 -5.44 -7.91
CA GLN A 355 19.04 -5.36 -9.20
C GLN A 355 19.33 -3.91 -9.59
N VAL A 356 18.34 -3.03 -9.46
CA VAL A 356 18.51 -1.61 -9.81
C VAL A 356 19.43 -0.90 -8.81
N LEU A 357 19.27 -1.15 -7.51
CA LEU A 357 20.10 -0.54 -6.47
C LEU A 357 21.56 -1.00 -6.51
N SER A 358 21.83 -2.23 -6.98
CA SER A 358 23.20 -2.74 -7.12
C SER A 358 24.05 -2.01 -8.18
N LEU A 359 23.40 -1.20 -9.04
CA LEU A 359 24.09 -0.36 -10.03
C LEU A 359 24.74 0.88 -9.41
N ILE A 360 24.34 1.24 -8.18
CA ILE A 360 24.86 2.41 -7.48
C ILE A 360 26.22 2.05 -6.86
N GLU A 361 27.28 2.67 -7.35
CA GLU A 361 28.62 2.51 -6.78
C GLU A 361 28.67 3.01 -5.34
N GLY A 362 29.20 2.18 -4.42
CA GLY A 362 29.34 2.52 -3.01
C GLY A 362 28.11 2.24 -2.15
N LEU A 363 26.96 1.86 -2.73
CA LEU A 363 25.80 1.42 -1.97
C LEU A 363 25.97 -0.05 -1.57
N SER A 364 25.96 -0.31 -0.25
CA SER A 364 26.01 -1.67 0.30
C SER A 364 24.63 -2.03 0.88
N LEU A 365 23.97 -3.03 0.30
CA LEU A 365 22.71 -3.55 0.83
C LEU A 365 22.99 -4.72 1.78
N VAL A 366 22.68 -4.53 3.06
CA VAL A 366 22.76 -5.61 4.06
C VAL A 366 21.41 -6.32 4.18
N PRO A 367 21.42 -7.66 4.39
CA PRO A 367 20.18 -8.42 4.56
C PRO A 367 19.33 -7.91 5.72
N LEU A 368 18.02 -7.87 5.54
CA LEU A 368 17.04 -7.58 6.59
C LEU A 368 16.37 -8.88 7.02
N ASN A 369 16.40 -9.16 8.30
CA ASN A 369 15.62 -10.27 8.85
C ASN A 369 14.13 -9.99 8.64
N GLU A 370 13.37 -11.01 8.18
CA GLU A 370 11.95 -10.88 7.86
C GLU A 370 11.65 -9.72 6.88
N SER A 371 12.49 -9.56 5.85
CA SER A 371 12.36 -8.43 4.90
C SER A 371 10.98 -8.33 4.27
N GLU A 372 10.33 -9.47 3.98
CA GLU A 372 9.00 -9.55 3.35
C GLU A 372 7.84 -9.57 4.36
N PHE A 373 8.12 -9.69 5.66
CA PHE A 373 7.09 -9.69 6.70
C PHE A 373 6.46 -8.30 6.84
N CYS A 374 5.13 -8.22 6.94
CA CYS A 374 4.42 -6.94 6.92
C CYS A 374 4.86 -6.02 8.07
N CYS A 375 5.00 -4.73 7.77
CA CYS A 375 5.37 -3.70 8.75
C CYS A 375 4.20 -3.19 9.61
N GLY A 376 2.98 -3.70 9.40
CA GLY A 376 1.80 -3.28 10.14
C GLY A 376 1.11 -2.00 9.63
N ALA A 377 1.58 -1.36 8.55
CA ALA A 377 0.96 -0.14 8.02
C ALA A 377 -0.39 -0.39 7.32
N ALA A 378 -0.42 -1.34 6.37
CA ALA A 378 -1.57 -1.82 5.60
C ALA A 378 -2.66 -0.77 5.34
N GLY A 379 -2.32 0.30 4.63
CA GLY A 379 -3.25 1.39 4.30
C GLY A 379 -3.75 2.15 5.52
N SER A 380 -4.96 1.86 5.97
CA SER A 380 -5.60 2.48 7.15
C SER A 380 -5.47 1.63 8.43
N TYR A 381 -4.78 0.51 8.38
CA TYR A 381 -4.74 -0.48 9.46
C TYR A 381 -4.18 0.08 10.77
N ASN A 382 -3.20 0.96 10.69
CA ASN A 382 -2.64 1.67 11.83
C ASN A 382 -3.67 2.57 12.57
N ILE A 383 -4.80 2.89 11.94
CA ILE A 383 -5.91 3.63 12.52
C ILE A 383 -7.00 2.68 13.02
N THR A 384 -7.28 1.62 12.26
CA THR A 384 -8.37 0.67 12.54
C THR A 384 -7.96 -0.43 13.52
N GLN A 385 -6.67 -0.83 13.53
CA GLN A 385 -6.09 -1.88 14.36
C GLN A 385 -4.76 -1.40 14.99
N PRO A 386 -4.79 -0.35 15.83
CA PRO A 386 -3.57 0.34 16.29
C PRO A 386 -2.65 -0.55 17.14
N GLU A 387 -3.18 -1.49 17.90
CA GLU A 387 -2.38 -2.38 18.76
C GLU A 387 -1.54 -3.33 17.92
N MET A 388 -2.16 -4.11 17.03
CA MET A 388 -1.45 -5.03 16.15
C MET A 388 -0.49 -4.28 15.22
N SER A 389 -0.89 -3.14 14.68
CA SER A 389 -0.03 -2.29 13.87
C SER A 389 1.22 -1.84 14.63
N ASN A 390 1.07 -1.49 15.89
CA ASN A 390 2.20 -1.07 16.74
C ASN A 390 3.18 -2.23 16.99
N THR A 391 2.67 -3.41 17.37
CA THR A 391 3.47 -4.62 17.57
C THR A 391 4.30 -4.96 16.33
N LEU A 392 3.67 -5.00 15.17
CA LEU A 392 4.36 -5.28 13.91
C LEU A 392 5.35 -4.18 13.49
N GLY A 393 5.04 -2.92 13.78
CA GLY A 393 5.92 -1.78 13.54
C GLY A 393 7.18 -1.84 14.39
N GLU A 394 7.05 -2.15 15.67
CA GLU A 394 8.17 -2.33 16.61
C GLU A 394 9.06 -3.50 16.19
N ARG A 395 8.46 -4.65 15.88
CA ARG A 395 9.18 -5.83 15.36
C ARG A 395 9.99 -5.49 14.12
N LYS A 396 9.40 -4.80 13.15
CA LYS A 396 10.09 -4.36 11.93
C LYS A 396 11.22 -3.36 12.24
N ALA A 397 10.99 -2.39 13.11
CA ALA A 397 12.00 -1.41 13.51
C ALA A 397 13.20 -2.08 14.22
N ASN A 398 12.96 -3.08 15.08
CA ASN A 398 14.01 -3.87 15.70
C ASN A 398 14.87 -4.56 14.64
N ASN A 399 14.24 -5.33 13.73
CA ASN A 399 14.95 -6.01 12.65
C ASN A 399 15.78 -5.04 11.80
N VAL A 400 15.26 -3.85 11.51
CA VAL A 400 15.98 -2.81 10.74
C VAL A 400 17.21 -2.28 11.52
N LEU A 401 17.04 -1.95 12.79
CA LEU A 401 18.13 -1.40 13.61
C LEU A 401 19.23 -2.44 13.87
N ASP A 402 18.87 -3.70 14.03
CA ASP A 402 19.79 -4.83 14.26
C ASP A 402 20.70 -5.12 13.04
N THR A 403 20.35 -4.64 11.84
CA THR A 403 21.24 -4.73 10.66
C THR A 403 22.52 -3.90 10.78
N GLY A 404 22.56 -2.92 11.69
CA GLY A 404 23.62 -1.94 11.78
C GLY A 404 23.73 -1.04 10.54
N ALA A 405 22.67 -0.96 9.71
CA ALA A 405 22.59 -0.05 8.57
C ALA A 405 22.44 1.42 9.02
N GLU A 406 22.68 2.32 8.09
CA GLU A 406 22.48 3.77 8.23
C GLU A 406 21.14 4.21 7.64
N ALA A 407 20.56 3.35 6.79
CA ALA A 407 19.31 3.61 6.11
C ALA A 407 18.47 2.35 5.92
N VAL A 408 17.14 2.55 5.80
CA VAL A 408 16.22 1.56 5.24
C VAL A 408 15.49 2.12 4.04
N LEU A 409 15.47 1.33 2.97
CA LEU A 409 14.80 1.66 1.73
C LEU A 409 13.55 0.82 1.57
N SER A 410 12.43 1.42 1.15
CA SER A 410 11.19 0.69 0.84
C SER A 410 10.35 1.41 -0.20
N GLY A 411 9.79 0.69 -1.16
CA GLY A 411 8.98 1.23 -2.25
C GLY A 411 7.50 1.45 -1.89
N ASN A 412 7.18 1.79 -0.64
CA ASN A 412 5.78 2.03 -0.23
C ASN A 412 5.65 3.08 0.87
N VAL A 413 4.83 4.09 0.62
CA VAL A 413 4.57 5.21 1.54
C VAL A 413 4.12 4.74 2.93
N GLY A 414 3.21 3.78 3.04
CA GLY A 414 2.74 3.27 4.32
C GLY A 414 3.87 2.64 5.13
N CYS A 415 4.75 1.86 4.50
CA CYS A 415 5.90 1.25 5.16
C CYS A 415 6.92 2.31 5.61
N LEU A 416 7.16 3.35 4.80
CA LEU A 416 8.05 4.46 5.17
C LEU A 416 7.53 5.19 6.41
N LEU A 417 6.24 5.54 6.42
CA LEU A 417 5.60 6.20 7.58
C LEU A 417 5.70 5.36 8.84
N GLN A 418 5.44 4.06 8.74
CA GLN A 418 5.51 3.13 9.86
C GLN A 418 6.94 3.00 10.42
N MET A 419 7.93 2.86 9.54
CA MET A 419 9.33 2.78 9.96
C MET A 419 9.82 4.10 10.56
N ILE A 420 9.46 5.25 9.99
CA ILE A 420 9.78 6.56 10.57
C ILE A 420 9.19 6.67 11.98
N ARG A 421 7.92 6.29 12.17
CA ARG A 421 7.26 6.34 13.48
C ARG A 421 8.02 5.58 14.56
N HIS A 422 8.51 4.37 14.25
CA HIS A 422 9.14 3.48 15.23
C HIS A 422 10.66 3.64 15.34
N ILE A 423 11.32 4.31 14.37
CA ILE A 423 12.79 4.44 14.34
C ILE A 423 13.25 5.85 14.79
N ARG A 424 12.53 6.91 14.42
CA ARG A 424 13.00 8.30 14.56
C ARG A 424 13.44 8.71 15.98
N ASP A 425 12.72 8.24 17.01
CA ASP A 425 13.04 8.59 18.41
C ASP A 425 14.20 7.72 18.96
N ARG A 426 14.43 6.55 18.37
CA ARG A 426 15.49 5.59 18.75
C ARG A 426 16.82 5.91 18.05
N LYS A 427 16.76 6.34 16.78
CA LYS A 427 17.92 6.71 15.96
C LYS A 427 17.58 7.91 15.08
N PRO A 428 17.63 9.15 15.60
CA PRO A 428 17.13 10.35 14.91
C PRO A 428 17.78 10.66 13.57
N ASN A 429 18.96 10.11 13.30
CA ASN A 429 19.72 10.33 12.06
C ASN A 429 19.57 9.20 11.05
N PHE A 430 18.73 8.21 11.35
CA PHE A 430 18.52 7.07 10.47
C PHE A 430 17.69 7.49 9.24
N TRP A 431 18.21 7.22 8.06
CA TRP A 431 17.52 7.60 6.83
C TRP A 431 16.49 6.55 6.44
N VAL A 432 15.23 6.94 6.40
CA VAL A 432 14.11 6.11 5.92
C VAL A 432 13.62 6.72 4.61
N ALA A 433 13.81 6.04 3.48
CA ALA A 433 13.59 6.63 2.17
C ALA A 433 13.02 5.67 1.13
N HIS A 434 12.50 6.25 0.06
CA HIS A 434 12.14 5.49 -1.12
C HIS A 434 13.41 5.16 -1.94
N PRO A 435 13.56 3.94 -2.51
CA PRO A 435 14.78 3.56 -3.24
C PRO A 435 15.10 4.46 -4.44
N VAL A 436 14.10 5.10 -5.07
CA VAL A 436 14.32 6.09 -6.15
C VAL A 436 15.11 7.31 -5.68
N GLU A 437 15.08 7.65 -4.38
CA GLU A 437 15.84 8.79 -3.83
C GLU A 437 17.35 8.49 -3.86
N ALA A 438 17.75 7.27 -3.54
CA ALA A 438 19.13 6.82 -3.69
C ALA A 438 19.57 6.79 -5.17
N LEU A 439 18.70 6.32 -6.05
CA LEU A 439 18.95 6.32 -7.50
C LEU A 439 19.08 7.72 -8.07
N ALA A 440 18.16 8.64 -7.74
CA ALA A 440 18.23 10.02 -8.20
C ALA A 440 19.53 10.69 -7.76
N ALA A 441 19.98 10.46 -6.53
CA ALA A 441 21.27 10.95 -6.06
C ALA A 441 22.43 10.41 -6.91
N ALA A 442 22.40 9.13 -7.25
CA ALA A 442 23.44 8.50 -8.06
C ALA A 442 23.40 8.94 -9.54
N TYR A 443 22.26 9.37 -10.06
CA TYR A 443 22.18 9.97 -11.40
C TYR A 443 22.59 11.44 -11.44
N THR A 444 22.23 12.23 -10.41
CA THR A 444 22.38 13.68 -10.42
C THR A 444 23.63 14.19 -9.68
N GLY A 445 24.23 13.38 -8.82
CA GLY A 445 25.27 13.79 -7.88
C GLY A 445 24.75 14.65 -6.70
N GLN A 446 23.43 14.88 -6.65
CA GLN A 446 22.83 15.65 -5.57
C GLN A 446 22.55 14.75 -4.37
N ARG A 447 22.84 15.28 -3.18
CA ARG A 447 22.59 14.54 -1.95
C ARG A 447 21.08 14.35 -1.73
N PRO A 448 20.62 13.13 -1.34
CA PRO A 448 19.23 12.90 -1.01
C PRO A 448 18.76 13.75 0.17
N VAL A 449 17.50 14.18 0.10
CA VAL A 449 16.87 14.91 1.22
C VAL A 449 16.79 13.99 2.44
N GLY A 450 17.14 14.50 3.61
CA GLY A 450 17.13 13.74 4.87
C GLY A 450 18.38 12.90 5.15
N LEU A 451 19.24 12.65 4.15
CA LEU A 451 20.53 11.98 4.39
C LEU A 451 21.55 12.98 4.94
N ARG A 452 22.11 12.76 6.13
CA ARG A 452 23.04 13.69 6.80
C ARG A 452 24.47 13.61 6.26
N LYS A 453 25.27 14.70 6.49
CA LYS A 453 26.61 14.88 5.90
C LYS A 453 27.67 13.83 6.30
N ASN A 454 27.44 13.02 7.30
CA ASN A 454 28.42 12.07 7.84
C ASN A 454 28.09 10.61 7.53
N ALA A 455 27.19 10.37 6.58
CA ALA A 455 26.91 9.05 6.03
C ALA A 455 27.66 8.88 4.70
#